data_4fda4dbd8891b06bed0d0e4a940ac29a
#
_entry.id   4fda4dbd8891b06bed0d0e4a940ac29a
#
_cell.length_a   1.000
_cell.length_b   1.000
_cell.length_c   1.000
_cell.angle_alpha   90.00
_cell.angle_beta   90.00
_cell.angle_gamma   90.00
#
_symmetry.space_group_name_H-M   'P 1'
#
loop_
_entity.id
_entity.type
_entity.pdbx_description
1 polymer ?
#
loop_
_entity_poly.entity_id
_entity_poly.type
_entity_poly.pdbx_seq_one_letter_code
_entity_poly.pdbx_strand_id
1 'polypeptide(L)'
;VTTLPLPALVAGIAAVAAALAFLVARAALDFRRQFTRRGVLQAVCAGVGALFVGFAFWTHRLPPLHGSAWTLRDMLVRAGAVVTGVLFVVGTVVALLPWMLDRLERGPFASYVAARHVRAKKSGFLTLISGLSIFAVALASFSLSGAISVMGGFSADLKHKILGNNANIVIDTTSQTAWDDYHDVIDEVRAVRGVVGATPEVQGEVMASSSSNLAGVVVHGIDPATIGNVIDLRKNIEAPVKVEDKLAYLEHPEMLQHIPPDEVIGIGSGGEEYTKGPELPPLGDDLDPAVAAVIAAPPLRPGLVIGRELAKTLHVYVGDEVTLVSPLGDLGPMGVMPKTRRYRVAAIFYSGMYEYDVAQVYTTLDEAQSYFAMPGKVTSVAVKVDDAENADRLTPKVVAAIGRPDLRVRDWRDINKNLFSALKLERIATFLILSIEIIVASFCIVCTLLLMMAEKAKEIAILKALGATDGSILRTFMTEGIIIGGIGTLLGVSTGLALCTGLAWFGLRLDPDVYYIDRLPINVSGWDYTVVTLAAITICTIATIFPAKQAAALRPVDGLRYE
;
A
#
# COMPACT_ATOMS: atom_id res chain seq x y z
N VAL A 1 4.69 -0.30 -9.70
CA VAL A 1 4.05 0.95 -10.18
C VAL A 1 2.86 0.60 -11.04
N THR A 2 1.70 0.40 -10.43
CA THR A 2 0.44 0.30 -11.18
C THR A 2 0.06 1.71 -11.65
N THR A 3 0.67 2.15 -12.76
CA THR A 3 0.05 3.19 -13.58
C THR A 3 -1.30 2.63 -13.99
N LEU A 4 -2.39 3.24 -13.54
CA LEU A 4 -3.71 2.93 -14.04
C LEU A 4 -3.63 2.88 -15.58
N PRO A 5 -4.14 1.83 -16.22
CA PRO A 5 -4.06 1.72 -17.66
C PRO A 5 -4.70 2.95 -18.29
N LEU A 6 -4.05 3.48 -19.31
CA LEU A 6 -4.49 4.68 -20.05
C LEU A 6 -6.01 4.73 -20.28
N PRO A 7 -6.72 3.60 -20.58
CA PRO A 7 -8.18 3.59 -20.71
C PRO A 7 -8.93 3.92 -19.43
N ALA A 8 -8.41 3.56 -18.24
CA ALA A 8 -9.07 3.90 -16.97
C ALA A 8 -8.92 5.40 -16.64
N LEU A 9 -7.78 5.99 -16.98
CA LEU A 9 -7.54 7.43 -16.84
C LEU A 9 -8.44 8.22 -17.81
N VAL A 10 -8.55 7.76 -19.06
CA VAL A 10 -9.44 8.36 -20.07
C VAL A 10 -10.90 8.21 -19.67
N ALA A 11 -11.31 7.04 -19.14
CA ALA A 11 -12.67 6.82 -18.63
C ALA A 11 -12.98 7.73 -17.42
N GLY A 12 -12.03 7.92 -16.50
CA GLY A 12 -12.17 8.85 -15.37
C GLY A 12 -12.33 10.29 -15.83
N ILE A 13 -11.48 10.75 -16.74
CA ILE A 13 -11.58 12.11 -17.33
C ILE A 13 -12.90 12.28 -18.10
N ALA A 14 -13.32 11.27 -18.88
CA ALA A 14 -14.58 11.30 -19.61
C ALA A 14 -15.78 11.36 -18.66
N ALA A 15 -15.77 10.60 -17.55
CA ALA A 15 -16.82 10.64 -16.54
C ALA A 15 -16.90 12.02 -15.85
N VAL A 16 -15.76 12.63 -15.51
CA VAL A 16 -15.69 13.98 -14.94
C VAL A 16 -16.17 15.02 -15.96
N ALA A 17 -15.77 14.92 -17.22
CA ALA A 17 -16.20 15.81 -18.28
C ALA A 17 -17.72 15.67 -18.55
N ALA A 18 -18.25 14.45 -18.54
CA ALA A 18 -19.69 14.20 -18.67
C ALA A 18 -20.50 14.76 -17.48
N ALA A 19 -20.02 14.59 -16.24
CA ALA A 19 -20.63 15.17 -15.06
C ALA A 19 -20.59 16.71 -15.09
N LEU A 20 -19.48 17.30 -15.51
CA LEU A 20 -19.34 18.74 -15.73
C LEU A 20 -20.30 19.24 -16.80
N ALA A 21 -20.36 18.58 -17.96
CA ALA A 21 -21.26 18.95 -19.05
C ALA A 21 -22.73 18.86 -18.61
N PHE A 22 -23.09 17.81 -17.87
CA PHE A 22 -24.43 17.66 -17.30
C PHE A 22 -24.77 18.78 -16.29
N LEU A 23 -23.83 19.10 -15.38
CA LEU A 23 -24.01 20.17 -14.39
C LEU A 23 -24.11 21.54 -15.06
N VAL A 24 -23.28 21.82 -16.06
CA VAL A 24 -23.30 23.08 -16.83
C VAL A 24 -24.60 23.20 -17.63
N ALA A 25 -25.00 22.14 -18.34
CA ALA A 25 -26.26 22.13 -19.10
C ALA A 25 -27.47 22.34 -18.18
N ARG A 26 -27.47 21.71 -17.02
CA ARG A 26 -28.55 21.85 -16.02
C ARG A 26 -28.56 23.22 -15.35
N ALA A 27 -27.35 23.75 -15.01
CA ALA A 27 -27.23 25.13 -14.51
C ALA A 27 -27.70 26.17 -15.53
N ALA A 28 -27.41 25.97 -16.83
CA ALA A 28 -27.88 26.86 -17.90
C ALA A 28 -29.41 26.81 -18.10
N LEU A 29 -30.03 25.64 -17.91
CA LEU A 29 -31.48 25.49 -17.96
C LEU A 29 -32.17 26.11 -16.75
N ASP A 30 -31.59 25.97 -15.55
CA ASP A 30 -32.14 26.54 -14.31
C ASP A 30 -31.89 28.06 -14.20
N PHE A 31 -30.82 28.58 -14.81
CA PHE A 31 -30.48 30.01 -14.87
C PHE A 31 -31.54 30.83 -15.65
N ARG A 32 -32.21 30.21 -16.64
CA ARG A 32 -33.32 30.82 -17.36
C ARG A 32 -34.62 30.90 -16.56
N ARG A 33 -34.76 30.20 -15.42
CA ARG A 33 -36.01 30.05 -14.66
C ARG A 33 -36.07 30.67 -13.28
N GLN A 34 -35.16 31.54 -12.90
CA GLN A 34 -35.04 32.22 -11.60
C GLN A 34 -33.77 31.77 -10.84
N PHE A 35 -33.05 32.75 -10.31
CA PHE A 35 -31.92 32.65 -9.39
C PHE A 35 -32.29 31.84 -8.15
N THR A 36 -32.40 30.52 -8.27
CA THR A 36 -32.66 29.63 -7.15
C THR A 36 -31.33 29.18 -6.54
N ARG A 37 -31.29 28.97 -5.21
CA ARG A 37 -30.13 28.44 -4.47
C ARG A 37 -29.53 27.19 -5.12
N ARG A 38 -30.33 26.43 -5.91
CA ARG A 38 -29.92 25.25 -6.66
C ARG A 38 -28.98 25.61 -7.84
N GLY A 39 -29.30 26.64 -8.59
CA GLY A 39 -28.46 27.10 -9.71
C GLY A 39 -27.10 27.59 -9.24
N VAL A 40 -27.06 28.29 -8.10
CA VAL A 40 -25.77 28.74 -7.48
C VAL A 40 -24.93 27.53 -7.06
N LEU A 41 -25.51 26.53 -6.40
CA LEU A 41 -24.81 25.31 -6.00
C LEU A 41 -24.22 24.58 -7.22
N GLN A 42 -24.99 24.41 -8.28
CA GLN A 42 -24.56 23.77 -9.51
C GLN A 42 -23.44 24.56 -10.21
N ALA A 43 -23.53 25.90 -10.23
CA ALA A 43 -22.49 26.76 -10.77
C ALA A 43 -21.18 26.67 -9.96
N VAL A 44 -21.28 26.63 -8.62
CA VAL A 44 -20.10 26.44 -7.75
C VAL A 44 -19.48 25.05 -7.98
N CYS A 45 -20.29 23.99 -8.06
CA CYS A 45 -19.78 22.64 -8.36
C CYS A 45 -19.07 22.60 -9.73
N ALA A 46 -19.63 23.23 -10.75
CA ALA A 46 -19.02 23.32 -12.07
C ALA A 46 -17.69 24.09 -12.03
N GLY A 47 -17.62 25.19 -11.27
CA GLY A 47 -16.38 25.96 -11.05
C GLY A 47 -15.30 25.16 -10.35
N VAL A 48 -15.65 24.44 -9.29
CA VAL A 48 -14.73 23.52 -8.57
C VAL A 48 -14.25 22.40 -9.49
N GLY A 49 -15.15 21.84 -10.31
CA GLY A 49 -14.78 20.82 -11.29
C GLY A 49 -13.80 21.35 -12.36
N ALA A 50 -13.98 22.59 -12.83
CA ALA A 50 -13.04 23.22 -13.75
C ALA A 50 -11.67 23.44 -13.10
N LEU A 51 -11.63 23.83 -11.83
CA LEU A 51 -10.38 23.94 -11.05
C LEU A 51 -9.70 22.57 -10.90
N PHE A 52 -10.46 21.54 -10.61
CA PHE A 52 -9.94 20.17 -10.52
C PHE A 52 -9.28 19.73 -11.84
N VAL A 53 -9.94 19.95 -12.98
CA VAL A 53 -9.38 19.63 -14.30
C VAL A 53 -8.11 20.45 -14.56
N GLY A 54 -8.09 21.72 -14.19
CA GLY A 54 -6.92 22.58 -14.31
C GLY A 54 -5.72 22.07 -13.49
N PHE A 55 -5.94 21.73 -12.23
CA PHE A 55 -4.90 21.15 -11.38
C PHE A 55 -4.45 19.76 -11.86
N ALA A 56 -5.37 18.90 -12.27
CA ALA A 56 -5.06 17.57 -12.81
C ALA A 56 -4.21 17.66 -14.08
N PHE A 57 -4.54 18.59 -14.99
CA PHE A 57 -3.74 18.83 -16.18
C PHE A 57 -2.35 19.38 -15.84
N TRP A 58 -2.25 20.24 -14.85
CA TRP A 58 -0.97 20.78 -14.40
C TRP A 58 -0.09 19.72 -13.76
N THR A 59 -0.65 18.86 -12.90
CA THR A 59 0.10 17.73 -12.30
C THR A 59 0.68 16.78 -13.34
N HIS A 60 -0.02 16.56 -14.45
CA HIS A 60 0.46 15.69 -15.53
C HIS A 60 1.64 16.29 -16.30
N ARG A 61 1.81 17.62 -16.27
CA ARG A 61 2.92 18.33 -16.90
C ARG A 61 4.14 18.53 -15.98
N LEU A 62 4.02 18.19 -14.71
CA LEU A 62 5.16 18.28 -13.80
C LEU A 62 6.18 17.19 -14.15
N PRO A 63 7.48 17.51 -14.17
CA PRO A 63 8.52 16.54 -14.44
C PRO A 63 8.47 15.41 -13.40
N PRO A 64 8.81 14.16 -13.80
CA PRO A 64 8.98 13.09 -12.84
C PRO A 64 10.15 13.44 -11.92
N LEU A 65 9.86 13.67 -10.64
CA LEU A 65 10.90 13.94 -9.66
C LEU A 65 11.52 12.60 -9.26
N HIS A 66 12.85 12.51 -9.39
CA HIS A 66 13.65 11.40 -8.88
C HIS A 66 14.27 11.82 -7.54
N GLY A 67 14.27 10.93 -6.55
CA GLY A 67 14.84 11.19 -5.24
C GLY A 67 13.99 12.11 -4.33
N SER A 68 14.60 12.55 -3.23
CA SER A 68 13.99 13.41 -2.21
C SER A 68 13.83 14.88 -2.59
N ALA A 69 14.02 15.24 -3.88
CA ALA A 69 13.87 16.62 -4.35
C ALA A 69 12.44 17.13 -4.16
N TRP A 70 12.20 17.71 -3.00
CA TRP A 70 10.94 18.23 -2.54
C TRP A 70 10.75 19.66 -3.02
N THR A 71 9.82 19.91 -3.93
CA THR A 71 9.44 21.28 -4.25
C THR A 71 8.06 21.58 -3.67
N LEU A 72 7.98 22.62 -2.85
CA LEU A 72 6.72 23.10 -2.26
C LEU A 72 5.63 23.33 -3.33
N ARG A 73 6.05 23.78 -4.53
CA ARG A 73 5.15 24.00 -5.67
C ARG A 73 4.49 22.70 -6.15
N ASP A 74 5.25 21.61 -6.27
CA ASP A 74 4.75 20.30 -6.73
C ASP A 74 3.72 19.75 -5.74
N MET A 75 4.02 19.83 -4.45
CA MET A 75 3.11 19.42 -3.39
C MET A 75 1.82 20.23 -3.39
N LEU A 76 1.89 21.55 -3.51
CA LEU A 76 0.70 22.42 -3.52
C LEU A 76 -0.21 22.12 -4.72
N VAL A 77 0.37 21.85 -5.90
CA VAL A 77 -0.42 21.52 -7.10
C VAL A 77 -1.10 20.16 -6.94
N ARG A 78 -0.41 19.15 -6.43
CA ARG A 78 -0.97 17.81 -6.18
C ARG A 78 -2.04 17.85 -5.10
N ALA A 79 -1.76 18.50 -3.98
CA ALA A 79 -2.75 18.71 -2.91
C ALA A 79 -3.97 19.49 -3.42
N GLY A 80 -3.76 20.51 -4.24
CA GLY A 80 -4.84 21.25 -4.89
C GLY A 80 -5.72 20.38 -5.78
N ALA A 81 -5.12 19.46 -6.56
CA ALA A 81 -5.87 18.50 -7.36
C ALA A 81 -6.72 17.55 -6.49
N VAL A 82 -6.15 16.99 -5.42
CA VAL A 82 -6.88 16.12 -4.50
C VAL A 82 -8.02 16.84 -3.82
N VAL A 83 -7.77 18.01 -3.23
CA VAL A 83 -8.79 18.79 -2.49
C VAL A 83 -9.93 19.22 -3.42
N THR A 84 -9.61 19.75 -4.60
CA THR A 84 -10.65 20.19 -5.56
C THR A 84 -11.42 18.98 -6.11
N GLY A 85 -10.77 17.83 -6.31
CA GLY A 85 -11.43 16.58 -6.71
C GLY A 85 -12.43 16.08 -5.66
N VAL A 86 -12.02 16.05 -4.39
CA VAL A 86 -12.92 15.69 -3.27
C VAL A 86 -14.10 16.65 -3.17
N LEU A 87 -13.85 17.97 -3.20
CA LEU A 87 -14.90 18.97 -3.15
C LEU A 87 -15.87 18.87 -4.34
N PHE A 88 -15.37 18.52 -5.53
CA PHE A 88 -16.22 18.30 -6.70
C PHE A 88 -17.13 17.08 -6.52
N VAL A 89 -16.61 15.95 -6.01
CA VAL A 89 -17.42 14.74 -5.76
C VAL A 89 -18.46 15.01 -4.69
N VAL A 90 -18.08 15.61 -3.56
CA VAL A 90 -19.02 15.98 -2.49
C VAL A 90 -20.09 16.93 -3.02
N GLY A 91 -19.70 17.98 -3.74
CA GLY A 91 -20.63 18.93 -4.36
C GLY A 91 -21.59 18.25 -5.33
N THR A 92 -21.11 17.30 -6.13
CA THR A 92 -21.93 16.53 -7.08
C THR A 92 -22.96 15.67 -6.34
N VAL A 93 -22.54 14.95 -5.30
CA VAL A 93 -23.45 14.12 -4.47
C VAL A 93 -24.54 15.01 -3.83
N VAL A 94 -24.14 16.15 -3.23
CA VAL A 94 -25.08 17.11 -2.63
C VAL A 94 -26.04 17.69 -3.69
N ALA A 95 -25.56 17.98 -4.89
CA ALA A 95 -26.39 18.46 -6.00
C ALA A 95 -27.36 17.41 -6.53
N LEU A 96 -27.05 16.12 -6.40
CA LEU A 96 -27.92 14.99 -6.79
C LEU A 96 -28.98 14.65 -5.72
N LEU A 97 -28.77 15.02 -4.45
CA LEU A 97 -29.68 14.71 -3.35
C LEU A 97 -31.15 15.15 -3.62
N PRO A 98 -31.43 16.36 -4.12
CA PRO A 98 -32.82 16.77 -4.43
C PRO A 98 -33.47 15.86 -5.48
N TRP A 99 -32.70 15.41 -6.48
CA TRP A 99 -33.23 14.50 -7.51
C TRP A 99 -33.52 13.10 -6.93
N MET A 100 -32.64 12.60 -6.04
CA MET A 100 -32.86 11.32 -5.34
C MET A 100 -34.13 11.40 -4.48
N LEU A 101 -34.31 12.48 -3.73
CA LEU A 101 -35.53 12.71 -2.92
C LEU A 101 -36.79 12.83 -3.79
N ASP A 102 -36.73 13.54 -4.94
CA ASP A 102 -37.84 13.63 -5.90
C ASP A 102 -38.23 12.24 -6.45
N ARG A 103 -37.24 11.33 -6.59
CA ARG A 103 -37.50 9.96 -7.02
C ARG A 103 -38.18 9.14 -5.93
N LEU A 104 -37.77 9.31 -4.67
CA LEU A 104 -38.38 8.66 -3.50
C LEU A 104 -39.82 9.18 -3.24
N GLU A 105 -40.11 10.46 -3.50
CA GLU A 105 -41.46 11.03 -3.41
C GLU A 105 -42.47 10.42 -4.40
N ARG A 106 -41.99 9.74 -5.47
CA ARG A 106 -42.87 9.02 -6.43
C ARG A 106 -43.16 7.58 -6.01
N GLY A 107 -42.58 7.14 -4.88
CA GLY A 107 -42.73 5.79 -4.35
C GLY A 107 -43.94 5.57 -3.48
N PRO A 108 -44.03 4.45 -2.74
CA PRO A 108 -45.08 4.14 -1.79
C PRO A 108 -45.27 5.23 -0.72
N PHE A 109 -46.43 5.24 -0.04
CA PHE A 109 -46.78 6.24 0.98
C PHE A 109 -45.68 6.49 2.01
N ALA A 110 -45.04 5.43 2.51
CA ALA A 110 -43.96 5.54 3.50
C ALA A 110 -42.73 6.32 2.96
N SER A 111 -42.30 6.05 1.73
CA SER A 111 -41.17 6.76 1.10
C SER A 111 -41.52 8.20 0.72
N TYR A 112 -42.77 8.44 0.28
CA TYR A 112 -43.26 9.79 0.01
C TYR A 112 -43.22 10.65 1.27
N VAL A 113 -43.80 10.16 2.37
CA VAL A 113 -43.85 10.90 3.64
C VAL A 113 -42.44 11.10 4.19
N ALA A 114 -41.62 10.07 4.20
CA ALA A 114 -40.22 10.14 4.70
C ALA A 114 -39.37 11.14 3.91
N ALA A 115 -39.42 11.11 2.58
CA ALA A 115 -38.67 12.05 1.75
C ALA A 115 -39.12 13.51 1.97
N ARG A 116 -40.44 13.71 2.14
CA ARG A 116 -41.01 15.02 2.42
C ARG A 116 -40.68 15.50 3.83
N HIS A 117 -40.59 14.61 4.82
CA HIS A 117 -40.13 14.94 6.17
C HIS A 117 -38.68 15.40 6.18
N VAL A 118 -37.79 14.72 5.45
CA VAL A 118 -36.37 15.13 5.32
C VAL A 118 -36.25 16.50 4.64
N ARG A 119 -37.17 16.82 3.70
CA ARG A 119 -37.14 18.06 2.90
C ARG A 119 -37.89 19.23 3.55
N ALA A 120 -38.82 18.97 4.45
CA ALA A 120 -39.63 20.01 5.05
C ALA A 120 -38.76 21.03 5.78
N LYS A 121 -39.07 22.33 5.60
CA LYS A 121 -38.53 23.41 6.43
C LYS A 121 -39.09 23.24 7.84
N LYS A 122 -38.32 22.61 8.69
CA LYS A 122 -38.58 22.40 10.11
C LYS A 122 -38.09 23.61 10.92
N SER A 123 -38.39 23.61 12.23
CA SER A 123 -37.67 24.51 13.12
C SER A 123 -36.16 24.43 12.87
N GLY A 124 -35.43 25.54 12.91
CA GLY A 124 -34.00 25.56 12.60
C GLY A 124 -33.18 24.51 13.40
N PHE A 125 -33.69 24.15 14.58
CA PHE A 125 -33.09 23.15 15.47
C PHE A 125 -33.17 21.72 14.91
N LEU A 126 -34.32 21.26 14.38
CA LEU A 126 -34.44 19.92 13.78
C LEU A 126 -33.63 19.77 12.50
N THR A 127 -33.57 20.82 11.69
CA THR A 127 -32.74 20.81 10.49
C THR A 127 -31.27 20.65 10.83
N LEU A 128 -30.80 21.31 11.91
CA LEU A 128 -29.44 21.21 12.41
C LEU A 128 -29.10 19.79 12.93
N ILE A 129 -30.00 19.19 13.73
CA ILE A 129 -29.78 17.83 14.27
C ILE A 129 -29.82 16.79 13.16
N SER A 130 -30.75 16.88 12.21
CA SER A 130 -30.77 15.96 11.06
C SER A 130 -29.50 16.09 10.21
N GLY A 131 -29.03 17.33 10.01
CA GLY A 131 -27.75 17.59 9.34
C GLY A 131 -26.55 17.01 10.10
N LEU A 132 -26.54 17.15 11.43
CA LEU A 132 -25.48 16.58 12.28
C LEU A 132 -25.46 15.05 12.22
N SER A 133 -26.63 14.40 12.19
CA SER A 133 -26.72 12.94 12.05
C SER A 133 -26.18 12.45 10.70
N ILE A 134 -26.54 13.13 9.61
CA ILE A 134 -26.00 12.83 8.27
C ILE A 134 -24.47 13.01 8.27
N PHE A 135 -23.99 14.11 8.85
CA PHE A 135 -22.55 14.40 8.93
C PHE A 135 -21.80 13.37 9.79
N ALA A 136 -22.34 12.96 10.93
CA ALA A 136 -21.74 11.95 11.80
C ALA A 136 -21.57 10.60 11.08
N VAL A 137 -22.62 10.13 10.40
CA VAL A 137 -22.56 8.89 9.61
C VAL A 137 -21.61 9.03 8.41
N ALA A 138 -21.60 10.21 7.76
CA ALA A 138 -20.68 10.47 6.66
C ALA A 138 -19.24 10.45 7.12
N LEU A 139 -18.93 11.06 8.27
CA LEU A 139 -17.58 11.07 8.84
C LEU A 139 -17.13 9.65 9.21
N ALA A 140 -17.97 8.87 9.89
CA ALA A 140 -17.66 7.49 10.26
C ALA A 140 -17.45 6.58 9.02
N SER A 141 -18.30 6.70 8.01
CA SER A 141 -18.17 5.93 6.77
C SER A 141 -16.95 6.37 5.96
N PHE A 142 -16.60 7.65 5.99
CA PHE A 142 -15.37 8.19 5.40
C PHE A 142 -14.12 7.64 6.09
N SER A 143 -14.06 7.70 7.43
CA SER A 143 -12.95 7.15 8.22
C SER A 143 -12.72 5.67 7.91
N LEU A 144 -13.80 4.87 7.93
CA LEU A 144 -13.71 3.43 7.68
C LEU A 144 -13.22 3.13 6.26
N SER A 145 -13.77 3.80 5.25
CA SER A 145 -13.37 3.58 3.86
C SER A 145 -11.92 4.01 3.59
N GLY A 146 -11.50 5.14 4.18
CA GLY A 146 -10.13 5.64 4.09
C GLY A 146 -9.11 4.70 4.74
N ALA A 147 -9.38 4.30 5.99
CA ALA A 147 -8.48 3.41 6.73
C ALA A 147 -8.30 2.05 6.04
N ILE A 148 -9.39 1.43 5.57
CA ILE A 148 -9.31 0.14 4.87
C ILE A 148 -8.51 0.26 3.56
N SER A 149 -8.67 1.37 2.81
CA SER A 149 -7.95 1.60 1.55
C SER A 149 -6.45 1.79 1.77
N VAL A 150 -6.04 2.57 2.77
CA VAL A 150 -4.63 2.77 3.13
C VAL A 150 -4.00 1.47 3.63
N MET A 151 -4.69 0.77 4.52
CA MET A 151 -4.23 -0.50 5.07
C MET A 151 -4.13 -1.60 4.02
N GLY A 152 -5.12 -1.67 3.13
CA GLY A 152 -5.11 -2.57 1.97
C GLY A 152 -3.95 -2.26 1.02
N GLY A 153 -3.63 -0.97 0.83
CA GLY A 153 -2.51 -0.51 0.04
C GLY A 153 -1.16 -0.91 0.64
N PHE A 154 -0.99 -0.68 1.94
CA PHE A 154 0.23 -1.05 2.66
C PHE A 154 0.47 -2.57 2.63
N SER A 155 -0.57 -3.36 2.88
CA SER A 155 -0.48 -4.83 2.80
C SER A 155 -0.14 -5.32 1.39
N ALA A 156 -0.68 -4.68 0.34
CA ALA A 156 -0.40 -5.03 -1.05
C ALA A 156 1.03 -4.65 -1.46
N ASP A 157 1.53 -3.47 -1.04
CA ASP A 157 2.90 -3.01 -1.30
C ASP A 157 3.92 -3.93 -0.63
N LEU A 158 3.72 -4.23 0.66
CA LEU A 158 4.57 -5.14 1.41
C LEU A 158 4.61 -6.54 0.77
N LYS A 159 3.45 -7.06 0.38
CA LYS A 159 3.36 -8.34 -0.34
C LYS A 159 4.14 -8.31 -1.66
N HIS A 160 4.00 -7.24 -2.44
CA HIS A 160 4.71 -7.09 -3.70
C HIS A 160 6.23 -7.07 -3.51
N LYS A 161 6.72 -6.33 -2.51
CA LYS A 161 8.14 -6.27 -2.15
C LYS A 161 8.68 -7.62 -1.68
N ILE A 162 7.93 -8.33 -0.82
CA ILE A 162 8.33 -9.68 -0.38
C ILE A 162 8.42 -10.63 -1.57
N LEU A 163 7.44 -10.63 -2.47
CA LEU A 163 7.42 -11.53 -3.64
C LEU A 163 8.47 -11.19 -4.69
N GLY A 164 8.90 -9.93 -4.77
CA GLY A 164 9.98 -9.50 -5.67
C GLY A 164 11.37 -9.86 -5.15
N ASN A 165 11.57 -9.67 -3.83
CA ASN A 165 12.90 -9.82 -3.22
C ASN A 165 13.20 -11.24 -2.74
N ASN A 166 12.19 -12.13 -2.64
CA ASN A 166 12.37 -13.50 -2.15
C ASN A 166 11.85 -14.53 -3.15
N ALA A 167 12.38 -15.75 -3.00
CA ALA A 167 11.82 -16.91 -3.67
C ALA A 167 10.35 -17.15 -3.25
N ASN A 168 9.54 -17.66 -4.17
CA ASN A 168 8.15 -17.99 -3.87
C ASN A 168 8.00 -19.30 -3.11
N ILE A 169 8.92 -20.25 -3.34
CA ILE A 169 9.03 -21.51 -2.62
C ILE A 169 10.50 -21.71 -2.26
N VAL A 170 10.78 -22.18 -1.05
CA VAL A 170 12.10 -22.53 -0.56
C VAL A 170 12.11 -23.99 -0.16
N ILE A 171 13.10 -24.73 -0.62
CA ILE A 171 13.34 -26.13 -0.32
C ILE A 171 14.59 -26.20 0.55
N ASP A 172 14.44 -26.64 1.78
CA ASP A 172 15.51 -26.80 2.76
C ASP A 172 15.43 -28.17 3.46
N THR A 173 16.46 -28.51 4.20
CA THR A 173 16.41 -29.72 5.03
C THR A 173 15.62 -29.48 6.31
N THR A 174 14.91 -30.49 6.79
CA THR A 174 14.16 -30.43 8.06
C THR A 174 15.06 -30.09 9.25
N SER A 175 16.33 -30.48 9.19
CA SER A 175 17.37 -30.19 10.19
C SER A 175 18.07 -28.84 10.01
N GLN A 176 17.76 -28.10 8.95
CA GLN A 176 18.43 -26.83 8.56
C GLN A 176 19.96 -26.99 8.38
N THR A 177 20.40 -28.15 7.95
CA THR A 177 21.79 -28.45 7.64
C THR A 177 22.04 -28.39 6.14
N ALA A 178 23.27 -28.09 5.75
CA ALA A 178 23.67 -28.13 4.34
C ALA A 178 23.62 -29.56 3.79
N TRP A 179 23.20 -29.69 2.54
CA TRP A 179 23.01 -30.97 1.86
C TRP A 179 23.61 -30.95 0.44
N ASP A 180 23.90 -32.10 -0.08
CA ASP A 180 24.40 -32.37 -1.43
C ASP A 180 23.27 -32.87 -2.34
N ASP A 181 23.55 -33.24 -3.58
CA ASP A 181 22.58 -33.74 -4.58
C ASP A 181 21.47 -32.72 -4.94
N TYR A 182 21.75 -31.43 -4.80
CA TYR A 182 20.78 -30.36 -5.10
C TYR A 182 20.53 -30.18 -6.59
N HIS A 183 21.43 -30.63 -7.46
CA HIS A 183 21.28 -30.54 -8.91
C HIS A 183 20.07 -31.37 -9.39
N ASP A 184 19.95 -32.60 -8.92
CA ASP A 184 18.82 -33.47 -9.26
C ASP A 184 17.49 -32.85 -8.80
N VAL A 185 17.45 -32.30 -7.60
CA VAL A 185 16.27 -31.61 -7.06
C VAL A 185 15.91 -30.38 -7.90
N ILE A 186 16.89 -29.59 -8.36
CA ILE A 186 16.64 -28.44 -9.23
C ILE A 186 16.02 -28.88 -10.55
N ASP A 187 16.51 -29.95 -11.17
CA ASP A 187 16.01 -30.46 -12.44
C ASP A 187 14.60 -31.04 -12.29
N GLU A 188 14.32 -31.78 -11.22
CA GLU A 188 12.99 -32.28 -10.87
C GLU A 188 11.99 -31.16 -10.65
N VAL A 189 12.37 -30.11 -9.93
CA VAL A 189 11.53 -28.96 -9.65
C VAL A 189 11.25 -28.13 -10.90
N ARG A 190 12.27 -27.93 -11.76
CA ARG A 190 12.09 -27.22 -13.04
C ARG A 190 11.15 -27.94 -14.00
N ALA A 191 11.04 -29.27 -13.89
CA ALA A 191 10.10 -30.06 -14.68
C ALA A 191 8.62 -29.86 -14.25
N VAL A 192 8.37 -29.32 -13.05
CA VAL A 192 7.01 -29.08 -12.56
C VAL A 192 6.37 -27.91 -13.31
N ARG A 193 5.23 -28.15 -13.94
CA ARG A 193 4.48 -27.11 -14.67
C ARG A 193 4.06 -25.98 -13.74
N GLY A 194 4.48 -24.75 -14.04
CA GLY A 194 4.23 -23.54 -13.24
C GLY A 194 5.46 -23.05 -12.50
N VAL A 195 6.58 -23.77 -12.53
CA VAL A 195 7.88 -23.29 -12.07
C VAL A 195 8.55 -22.50 -13.18
N VAL A 196 9.00 -21.28 -12.86
CA VAL A 196 9.69 -20.38 -13.78
C VAL A 196 11.21 -20.55 -13.69
N GLY A 197 11.72 -20.77 -12.48
CA GLY A 197 13.15 -20.93 -12.23
C GLY A 197 13.42 -21.54 -10.86
N ALA A 198 14.59 -22.16 -10.74
CA ALA A 198 15.12 -22.67 -9.48
C ALA A 198 16.62 -22.39 -9.43
N THR A 199 17.14 -22.01 -8.26
CA THR A 199 18.55 -21.67 -8.05
C THR A 199 19.02 -22.21 -6.70
N PRO A 200 20.26 -22.72 -6.62
CA PRO A 200 20.86 -23.13 -5.36
C PRO A 200 21.23 -21.92 -4.52
N GLU A 201 21.21 -22.07 -3.20
CA GLU A 201 21.54 -21.00 -2.28
C GLU A 201 22.25 -21.54 -1.04
N VAL A 202 23.26 -20.80 -0.58
CA VAL A 202 23.93 -21.00 0.71
C VAL A 202 23.66 -19.80 1.59
N GLN A 203 23.04 -20.00 2.74
CA GLN A 203 22.76 -18.94 3.71
C GLN A 203 23.52 -19.15 5.00
N GLY A 204 24.01 -18.05 5.59
CA GLY A 204 24.65 -18.07 6.89
C GLY A 204 24.71 -16.70 7.55
N GLU A 205 24.55 -16.66 8.87
CA GLU A 205 24.61 -15.43 9.66
C GLU A 205 26.07 -15.12 10.03
N VAL A 206 26.49 -13.89 9.78
CA VAL A 206 27.83 -13.40 10.07
C VAL A 206 27.80 -11.93 10.49
N MET A 207 28.95 -11.40 10.87
CA MET A 207 29.12 -9.97 11.12
C MET A 207 29.91 -9.34 9.96
N ALA A 208 29.38 -8.24 9.40
CA ALA A 208 30.10 -7.41 8.44
C ALA A 208 30.75 -6.24 9.18
N SER A 209 32.04 -6.02 8.91
CA SER A 209 32.85 -4.97 9.53
C SER A 209 33.53 -4.13 8.47
N SER A 210 33.44 -2.82 8.63
CA SER A 210 34.29 -1.85 7.92
C SER A 210 35.38 -1.31 8.84
N SER A 211 36.08 -0.27 8.40
CA SER A 211 37.08 0.42 9.23
C SER A 211 36.46 1.15 10.43
N SER A 212 35.16 1.48 10.40
CA SER A 212 34.49 2.33 11.38
C SER A 212 33.34 1.65 12.13
N ASN A 213 32.63 0.72 11.49
CA ASN A 213 31.39 0.16 12.01
C ASN A 213 31.27 -1.36 11.82
N LEU A 214 30.33 -1.95 12.58
CA LEU A 214 30.03 -3.38 12.59
C LEU A 214 28.52 -3.59 12.50
N ALA A 215 28.08 -4.57 11.69
CA ALA A 215 26.66 -4.94 11.56
C ALA A 215 26.50 -6.46 11.43
N GLY A 216 25.40 -7.00 12.02
CA GLY A 216 25.01 -8.40 11.78
C GLY A 216 24.34 -8.54 10.42
N VAL A 217 24.76 -9.53 9.62
CA VAL A 217 24.23 -9.73 8.27
C VAL A 217 24.01 -11.21 7.97
N VAL A 218 23.13 -11.48 7.02
CA VAL A 218 22.92 -12.81 6.43
C VAL A 218 23.60 -12.82 5.07
N VAL A 219 24.59 -13.71 4.90
CA VAL A 219 25.26 -13.94 3.63
C VAL A 219 24.45 -14.91 2.80
N HIS A 220 24.15 -14.53 1.56
CA HIS A 220 23.53 -15.35 0.54
C HIS A 220 24.56 -15.67 -0.54
N GLY A 221 24.98 -16.92 -0.62
CA GLY A 221 25.77 -17.44 -1.74
C GLY A 221 24.83 -17.81 -2.87
N ILE A 222 24.94 -17.11 -3.98
CA ILE A 222 24.02 -17.21 -5.12
C ILE A 222 24.77 -17.60 -6.39
N ASP A 223 24.05 -18.24 -7.31
CA ASP A 223 24.51 -18.41 -8.69
C ASP A 223 24.05 -17.21 -9.53
N PRO A 224 24.98 -16.32 -9.95
CA PRO A 224 24.61 -15.10 -10.71
C PRO A 224 23.87 -15.40 -12.02
N ALA A 225 24.11 -16.55 -12.65
CA ALA A 225 23.49 -16.92 -13.91
C ALA A 225 21.98 -17.22 -13.76
N THR A 226 21.57 -17.80 -12.63
CA THR A 226 20.20 -18.29 -12.42
C THR A 226 19.38 -17.42 -11.46
N ILE A 227 20.01 -16.65 -10.57
CA ILE A 227 19.34 -15.87 -9.55
C ILE A 227 18.35 -14.83 -10.11
N GLY A 228 18.67 -14.22 -11.24
CA GLY A 228 17.82 -13.23 -11.90
C GLY A 228 16.46 -13.76 -12.35
N ASN A 229 16.31 -15.09 -12.49
CA ASN A 229 15.05 -15.75 -12.79
C ASN A 229 14.22 -16.03 -11.53
N VAL A 230 14.79 -15.86 -10.34
CA VAL A 230 14.13 -16.20 -9.07
C VAL A 230 13.82 -14.97 -8.25
N ILE A 231 14.76 -14.04 -8.09
CA ILE A 231 14.56 -12.78 -7.38
C ILE A 231 14.94 -11.59 -8.25
N ASP A 232 14.37 -10.42 -7.94
CA ASP A 232 14.61 -9.18 -8.71
C ASP A 232 15.91 -8.45 -8.31
N LEU A 233 16.93 -9.18 -7.76
CA LEU A 233 18.17 -8.58 -7.30
C LEU A 233 18.84 -7.69 -8.37
N ARG A 234 18.97 -8.18 -9.63
CA ARG A 234 19.56 -7.39 -10.73
C ARG A 234 18.85 -6.07 -11.00
N LYS A 235 17.52 -6.04 -10.83
CA LYS A 235 16.71 -4.84 -11.05
C LYS A 235 16.84 -3.84 -9.91
N ASN A 236 17.14 -4.35 -8.71
CA ASN A 236 17.23 -3.56 -7.49
C ASN A 236 18.64 -2.99 -7.25
N ILE A 237 19.64 -3.31 -8.09
CA ILE A 237 20.97 -2.72 -7.98
C ILE A 237 20.91 -1.26 -8.44
N GLU A 238 21.31 -0.37 -7.53
CA GLU A 238 21.39 1.07 -7.75
C GLU A 238 22.78 1.53 -8.19
N ALA A 239 23.83 0.88 -7.68
CA ALA A 239 25.21 1.13 -8.06
C ALA A 239 25.94 -0.21 -8.25
N PRO A 240 26.74 -0.40 -9.32
CA PRO A 240 27.08 0.53 -10.39
C PRO A 240 25.92 0.80 -11.37
N VAL A 241 25.93 1.96 -12.03
CA VAL A 241 24.85 2.39 -12.93
C VAL A 241 25.17 2.11 -14.39
N LYS A 242 26.42 2.42 -14.82
CA LYS A 242 26.82 2.38 -16.23
C LYS A 242 27.23 0.99 -16.73
N VAL A 243 27.47 0.06 -15.81
CA VAL A 243 27.83 -1.33 -16.17
C VAL A 243 26.59 -2.02 -16.74
N GLU A 244 26.73 -2.65 -17.92
CA GLU A 244 25.63 -3.31 -18.63
C GLU A 244 25.05 -4.47 -17.82
N ASP A 245 25.92 -5.35 -17.31
CA ASP A 245 25.51 -6.37 -16.34
C ASP A 245 25.76 -5.91 -14.91
N LYS A 246 24.69 -5.70 -14.18
CA LYS A 246 24.70 -5.22 -12.79
C LYS A 246 25.44 -6.14 -11.81
N LEU A 247 25.64 -7.42 -12.13
CA LEU A 247 26.37 -8.39 -11.34
C LEU A 247 27.79 -8.65 -11.85
N ALA A 248 28.23 -7.96 -12.92
CA ALA A 248 29.55 -8.19 -13.52
C ALA A 248 30.71 -8.07 -12.51
N TYR A 249 30.64 -7.10 -11.59
CA TYR A 249 31.68 -6.95 -10.55
C TYR A 249 31.63 -8.05 -9.48
N LEU A 250 30.50 -8.75 -9.35
CA LEU A 250 30.41 -9.93 -8.49
C LEU A 250 31.06 -11.17 -9.13
N GLU A 251 30.78 -11.36 -10.44
CA GLU A 251 31.32 -12.48 -11.22
C GLU A 251 32.82 -12.29 -11.54
N HIS A 252 33.20 -11.05 -11.81
CA HIS A 252 34.55 -10.65 -12.25
C HIS A 252 35.15 -9.63 -11.29
N PRO A 253 35.59 -10.05 -10.08
CA PRO A 253 36.12 -9.14 -9.06
C PRO A 253 37.43 -8.43 -9.49
N GLU A 254 38.09 -8.87 -10.53
CA GLU A 254 39.22 -8.17 -11.16
C GLU A 254 38.84 -6.80 -11.73
N MET A 255 37.59 -6.64 -12.19
CA MET A 255 37.07 -5.36 -12.70
C MET A 255 36.99 -4.28 -11.60
N LEU A 256 36.84 -4.68 -10.33
CA LEU A 256 36.83 -3.76 -9.19
C LEU A 256 38.18 -3.05 -8.95
N GLN A 257 39.27 -3.52 -9.59
CA GLN A 257 40.56 -2.85 -9.52
C GLN A 257 40.60 -1.59 -10.39
N HIS A 258 39.79 -1.53 -11.45
CA HIS A 258 39.75 -0.45 -12.45
C HIS A 258 38.33 0.03 -12.70
N ILE A 259 37.71 0.59 -11.64
CA ILE A 259 36.38 1.21 -11.77
C ILE A 259 36.51 2.53 -12.54
N PRO A 260 35.75 2.78 -13.63
CA PRO A 260 35.82 4.02 -14.38
C PRO A 260 35.58 5.25 -13.50
N PRO A 261 36.27 6.39 -13.75
CA PRO A 261 36.14 7.61 -12.93
C PRO A 261 34.72 8.19 -12.91
N ASP A 262 33.97 7.96 -13.96
CA ASP A 262 32.61 8.44 -14.15
C ASP A 262 31.53 7.42 -13.71
N GLU A 263 31.94 6.26 -13.18
CA GLU A 263 31.02 5.26 -12.65
C GLU A 263 30.43 5.73 -11.32
N VAL A 264 29.13 5.47 -11.13
CA VAL A 264 28.40 5.75 -9.89
C VAL A 264 28.72 4.65 -8.88
N ILE A 265 29.35 5.02 -7.78
CA ILE A 265 29.77 4.10 -6.69
C ILE A 265 28.81 4.06 -5.52
N GLY A 266 27.84 4.97 -5.48
CA GLY A 266 26.81 5.02 -4.45
C GLY A 266 25.84 6.15 -4.66
N ILE A 267 24.71 6.11 -3.97
CA ILE A 267 23.65 7.13 -4.03
C ILE A 267 23.45 7.66 -2.61
N GLY A 268 23.53 8.98 -2.47
CA GLY A 268 23.30 9.68 -1.21
C GLY A 268 21.84 9.73 -0.81
N SER A 269 21.56 10.18 0.42
CA SER A 269 20.20 10.28 0.97
C SER A 269 19.31 11.25 0.20
N GLY A 270 19.88 12.24 -0.49
CA GLY A 270 19.13 13.17 -1.36
C GLY A 270 18.94 12.68 -2.81
N GLY A 271 19.33 11.44 -3.13
CA GLY A 271 19.38 10.94 -4.51
C GLY A 271 20.61 11.47 -5.28
N GLU A 272 21.60 11.99 -4.58
CA GLU A 272 22.85 12.47 -5.16
C GLU A 272 23.71 11.26 -5.57
N GLU A 273 24.17 11.26 -6.83
CA GLU A 273 25.06 10.24 -7.34
C GLU A 273 26.51 10.56 -6.96
N TYR A 274 27.16 9.65 -6.24
CA TYR A 274 28.60 9.72 -5.95
C TYR A 274 29.35 8.94 -7.01
N THR A 275 30.24 9.61 -7.75
CA THR A 275 31.12 9.00 -8.75
C THR A 275 32.49 8.68 -8.16
N LYS A 276 33.21 7.72 -8.77
CA LYS A 276 34.57 7.34 -8.36
C LYS A 276 35.53 8.53 -8.36
N GLY A 277 35.33 9.47 -9.30
CA GLY A 277 36.22 10.60 -9.50
C GLY A 277 37.53 10.23 -10.22
N PRO A 278 38.31 11.23 -10.63
CA PRO A 278 39.58 10.98 -11.30
C PRO A 278 40.54 10.24 -10.38
N GLU A 279 41.24 9.27 -10.94
CA GLU A 279 42.37 8.63 -10.22
C GLU A 279 43.38 9.70 -9.86
N LEU A 280 43.87 9.65 -8.62
CA LEU A 280 45.00 10.50 -8.22
C LEU A 280 46.18 10.18 -9.13
N PRO A 281 46.90 11.21 -9.61
CA PRO A 281 48.11 10.96 -10.42
C PRO A 281 49.02 10.02 -9.66
N PRO A 282 49.70 9.09 -10.36
CA PRO A 282 50.63 8.17 -9.72
C PRO A 282 51.61 9.00 -8.90
N LEU A 283 51.72 8.64 -7.63
CA LEU A 283 52.71 9.22 -6.75
C LEU A 283 54.07 9.10 -7.45
N GLY A 284 54.82 10.20 -7.58
CA GLY A 284 55.97 10.33 -8.42
C GLY A 284 57.01 9.20 -8.27
N ASP A 285 57.89 9.08 -9.26
CA ASP A 285 58.93 8.00 -9.40
C ASP A 285 59.91 7.84 -8.20
N ASP A 286 59.81 8.72 -7.18
CA ASP A 286 60.68 8.71 -5.99
C ASP A 286 60.16 7.83 -4.82
N LEU A 287 59.11 7.03 -5.02
CA LEU A 287 58.62 6.11 -3.99
C LEU A 287 59.54 4.91 -3.81
N ASP A 288 59.82 4.57 -2.55
CA ASP A 288 60.48 3.32 -2.19
C ASP A 288 59.82 2.15 -2.92
N PRO A 289 60.57 1.32 -3.66
CA PRO A 289 60.03 0.17 -4.40
C PRO A 289 59.12 -0.74 -3.56
N ALA A 290 59.39 -0.84 -2.24
CA ALA A 290 58.54 -1.59 -1.32
C ALA A 290 57.18 -0.95 -1.09
N VAL A 291 57.12 0.38 -1.06
CA VAL A 291 55.88 1.16 -0.94
C VAL A 291 55.11 1.17 -2.26
N ALA A 292 55.84 1.33 -3.38
CA ALA A 292 55.26 1.23 -4.72
C ALA A 292 54.62 -0.15 -4.99
N ALA A 293 55.24 -1.25 -4.53
CA ALA A 293 54.72 -2.61 -4.65
C ALA A 293 53.44 -2.85 -3.82
N VAL A 294 53.29 -2.17 -2.68
CA VAL A 294 52.07 -2.23 -1.84
C VAL A 294 50.93 -1.43 -2.45
N ILE A 295 51.25 -0.33 -3.15
CA ILE A 295 50.25 0.55 -3.79
C ILE A 295 49.83 0.00 -5.16
N ALA A 296 50.74 -0.67 -5.89
CA ALA A 296 50.59 -1.03 -7.30
C ALA A 296 49.55 -2.11 -7.64
N ALA A 297 49.16 -2.97 -6.71
CA ALA A 297 48.08 -3.94 -6.95
C ALA A 297 47.45 -4.39 -5.63
N PRO A 298 46.33 -3.79 -5.22
CA PRO A 298 45.57 -4.32 -4.10
C PRO A 298 45.21 -5.79 -4.38
N PRO A 299 45.34 -6.69 -3.38
CA PRO A 299 45.07 -8.11 -3.57
C PRO A 299 43.68 -8.33 -4.11
N LEU A 300 43.51 -9.27 -5.04
CA LEU A 300 42.19 -9.64 -5.58
C LEU A 300 41.32 -10.13 -4.42
N ARG A 301 40.19 -9.49 -4.23
CA ARG A 301 39.19 -9.83 -3.20
C ARG A 301 37.91 -10.27 -3.89
N PRO A 302 37.20 -11.28 -3.36
CA PRO A 302 35.88 -11.66 -3.89
C PRO A 302 34.88 -10.51 -3.76
N GLY A 303 33.93 -10.47 -4.68
CA GLY A 303 32.86 -9.47 -4.70
C GLY A 303 31.81 -9.72 -3.64
N LEU A 304 31.22 -8.63 -3.13
CA LEU A 304 30.10 -8.65 -2.21
C LEU A 304 29.07 -7.61 -2.63
N VAL A 305 27.83 -8.01 -2.83
CA VAL A 305 26.70 -7.11 -3.04
C VAL A 305 26.07 -6.81 -1.69
N ILE A 306 25.88 -5.54 -1.35
CA ILE A 306 25.37 -5.09 -0.05
C ILE A 306 24.14 -4.22 -0.24
N GLY A 307 23.24 -4.20 0.76
CA GLY A 307 22.10 -3.29 0.75
C GLY A 307 22.49 -1.84 1.03
N ARG A 308 21.70 -0.90 0.54
CA ARG A 308 21.95 0.55 0.68
C ARG A 308 22.09 0.99 2.13
N GLU A 309 21.24 0.47 3.02
CA GLU A 309 21.32 0.86 4.43
C GLU A 309 22.52 0.26 5.15
N LEU A 310 22.93 -0.93 4.77
CA LEU A 310 24.17 -1.51 5.24
C LEU A 310 25.37 -0.69 4.75
N ALA A 311 25.36 -0.25 3.48
CA ALA A 311 26.42 0.61 2.93
C ALA A 311 26.51 1.93 3.71
N LYS A 312 25.37 2.57 4.02
CA LYS A 312 25.30 3.78 4.88
C LYS A 312 25.84 3.49 6.28
N THR A 313 25.42 2.38 6.90
CA THR A 313 25.83 2.00 8.26
C THR A 313 27.33 1.74 8.33
N LEU A 314 27.89 1.05 7.36
CA LEU A 314 29.31 0.73 7.29
C LEU A 314 30.17 1.86 6.70
N HIS A 315 29.57 2.92 6.14
CA HIS A 315 30.22 4.02 5.42
C HIS A 315 31.11 3.51 4.28
N VAL A 316 30.56 2.65 3.42
CA VAL A 316 31.27 2.03 2.29
C VAL A 316 30.55 2.26 0.97
N TYR A 317 31.31 2.31 -0.11
CA TYR A 317 30.87 2.48 -1.49
C TYR A 317 31.36 1.31 -2.36
N VAL A 318 30.89 1.24 -3.62
CA VAL A 318 31.39 0.24 -4.58
C VAL A 318 32.90 0.38 -4.74
N GLY A 319 33.61 -0.72 -4.56
CA GLY A 319 35.07 -0.80 -4.58
C GLY A 319 35.75 -0.81 -3.20
N ASP A 320 35.06 -0.44 -2.13
CA ASP A 320 35.60 -0.44 -0.76
C ASP A 320 35.70 -1.86 -0.18
N GLU A 321 36.53 -2.03 0.84
CA GLU A 321 36.72 -3.33 1.52
C GLU A 321 35.75 -3.48 2.70
N VAL A 322 35.14 -4.66 2.80
CA VAL A 322 34.33 -5.12 3.93
C VAL A 322 34.86 -6.47 4.40
N THR A 323 34.97 -6.64 5.71
CA THR A 323 35.39 -7.90 6.32
C THR A 323 34.20 -8.65 6.89
N LEU A 324 33.97 -9.88 6.44
CA LEU A 324 32.99 -10.77 7.05
C LEU A 324 33.65 -11.60 8.15
N VAL A 325 32.99 -11.69 9.30
CA VAL A 325 33.45 -12.39 10.49
C VAL A 325 32.40 -13.41 10.89
N SER A 326 32.71 -14.71 10.78
CA SER A 326 31.81 -15.76 11.26
C SER A 326 32.09 -16.06 12.73
N PRO A 327 31.09 -16.09 13.60
CA PRO A 327 31.23 -16.52 14.98
C PRO A 327 31.53 -18.03 15.10
N LEU A 328 31.13 -18.80 14.08
CA LEU A 328 31.38 -20.23 13.97
C LEU A 328 32.72 -20.40 13.21
N GLY A 329 33.82 -20.42 13.94
CA GLY A 329 35.15 -20.59 13.38
C GLY A 329 35.73 -21.97 13.69
N ASP A 330 36.99 -22.20 13.23
CA ASP A 330 37.72 -23.43 13.48
C ASP A 330 38.16 -23.52 14.94
N LEU A 331 38.19 -24.77 15.49
CA LEU A 331 38.69 -25.03 16.82
C LEU A 331 40.22 -24.87 16.82
N GLY A 332 40.70 -23.74 17.32
CA GLY A 332 42.12 -23.50 17.54
C GLY A 332 42.60 -23.94 18.93
N PRO A 333 43.92 -23.90 19.19
CA PRO A 333 44.49 -24.25 20.50
C PRO A 333 43.98 -23.41 21.67
N MET A 334 43.40 -22.22 21.40
CA MET A 334 42.86 -21.28 22.39
C MET A 334 41.31 -21.22 22.40
N GLY A 335 40.65 -22.17 21.72
CA GLY A 335 39.17 -22.18 21.57
C GLY A 335 38.73 -21.92 20.15
N VAL A 336 37.44 -21.59 19.98
CA VAL A 336 36.87 -21.25 18.67
C VAL A 336 37.47 -19.93 18.18
N MET A 337 38.19 -19.96 17.07
CA MET A 337 38.72 -18.75 16.43
C MET A 337 37.76 -18.26 15.36
N PRO A 338 37.28 -16.99 15.41
CA PRO A 338 36.41 -16.44 14.37
C PRO A 338 37.05 -16.52 13.00
N LYS A 339 36.32 -17.02 12.01
CA LYS A 339 36.76 -17.04 10.63
C LYS A 339 36.52 -15.66 10.00
N THR A 340 37.60 -15.02 9.54
CA THR A 340 37.54 -13.70 8.92
C THR A 340 37.90 -13.76 7.45
N ARG A 341 37.16 -13.07 6.58
CA ARG A 341 37.50 -12.94 5.16
C ARG A 341 37.17 -11.54 4.66
N ARG A 342 38.06 -10.97 3.85
CA ARG A 342 37.88 -9.65 3.27
C ARG A 342 37.24 -9.75 1.90
N TYR A 343 36.28 -8.92 1.66
CA TYR A 343 35.53 -8.78 0.41
C TYR A 343 35.64 -7.35 -0.11
N ARG A 344 35.34 -7.15 -1.38
CA ARG A 344 35.20 -5.84 -1.97
C ARG A 344 33.77 -5.64 -2.40
N VAL A 345 33.18 -4.46 -2.09
CA VAL A 345 31.82 -4.13 -2.47
C VAL A 345 31.69 -4.11 -3.99
N ALA A 346 30.95 -5.04 -4.55
CA ALA A 346 30.73 -5.20 -5.98
C ALA A 346 29.54 -4.37 -6.47
N ALA A 347 28.47 -4.28 -5.65
CA ALA A 347 27.28 -3.52 -5.97
C ALA A 347 26.53 -3.14 -4.69
N ILE A 348 25.68 -2.10 -4.81
CA ILE A 348 24.75 -1.67 -3.77
C ILE A 348 23.34 -1.84 -4.32
N PHE A 349 22.47 -2.56 -3.59
CA PHE A 349 21.08 -2.77 -3.96
C PHE A 349 20.10 -2.04 -3.04
N TYR A 350 18.92 -1.75 -3.55
CA TYR A 350 17.79 -1.20 -2.81
C TYR A 350 16.54 -2.03 -3.05
N SER A 351 16.12 -2.78 -2.05
CA SER A 351 14.94 -3.64 -2.12
C SER A 351 13.63 -2.90 -1.82
N GLY A 352 13.73 -1.71 -1.25
CA GLY A 352 12.60 -0.96 -0.70
C GLY A 352 12.09 -1.53 0.63
N MET A 353 12.86 -2.41 1.29
CA MET A 353 12.59 -2.96 2.61
C MET A 353 13.81 -2.77 3.50
N TYR A 354 13.66 -1.99 4.57
CA TYR A 354 14.75 -1.65 5.49
C TYR A 354 15.47 -2.90 6.01
N GLU A 355 14.71 -3.88 6.48
CA GLU A 355 15.24 -5.11 7.07
C GLU A 355 16.13 -5.90 6.11
N TYR A 356 15.82 -5.86 4.81
CA TYR A 356 16.63 -6.52 3.78
C TYR A 356 17.86 -5.68 3.43
N ASP A 357 17.68 -4.38 3.25
CA ASP A 357 18.77 -3.47 2.88
C ASP A 357 19.83 -3.29 3.97
N VAL A 358 19.49 -3.58 5.24
CA VAL A 358 20.43 -3.52 6.37
C VAL A 358 21.08 -4.85 6.68
N ALA A 359 20.44 -5.98 6.36
CA ALA A 359 20.86 -7.28 6.86
C ALA A 359 21.30 -8.27 5.77
N GLN A 360 20.88 -8.10 4.51
CA GLN A 360 21.21 -9.07 3.46
C GLN A 360 22.46 -8.66 2.66
N VAL A 361 23.34 -9.63 2.41
CA VAL A 361 24.50 -9.46 1.53
C VAL A 361 24.62 -10.68 0.62
N TYR A 362 25.05 -10.45 -0.63
CA TYR A 362 25.14 -11.51 -1.62
C TYR A 362 26.58 -11.68 -2.12
N THR A 363 27.03 -12.92 -2.25
CA THR A 363 28.28 -13.30 -2.89
C THR A 363 28.04 -14.47 -3.84
N THR A 364 29.07 -14.90 -4.59
CA THR A 364 28.93 -16.08 -5.46
C THR A 364 28.75 -17.35 -4.63
N LEU A 365 28.06 -18.35 -5.21
CA LEU A 365 27.81 -19.64 -4.55
C LEU A 365 29.13 -20.32 -4.10
N ASP A 366 30.10 -20.39 -5.01
CA ASP A 366 31.39 -21.02 -4.75
C ASP A 366 32.16 -20.35 -3.60
N GLU A 367 32.07 -19.01 -3.56
CA GLU A 367 32.70 -18.23 -2.51
C GLU A 367 32.05 -18.48 -1.15
N ALA A 368 30.70 -18.51 -1.10
CA ALA A 368 29.96 -18.81 0.13
C ALA A 368 30.24 -20.25 0.61
N GLN A 369 30.24 -21.21 -0.30
CA GLN A 369 30.60 -22.61 0.01
C GLN A 369 32.02 -22.70 0.60
N SER A 370 32.98 -21.99 0.02
CA SER A 370 34.36 -21.91 0.52
C SER A 370 34.43 -21.22 1.89
N TYR A 371 33.68 -20.11 2.07
CA TYR A 371 33.66 -19.38 3.33
C TYR A 371 33.06 -20.19 4.48
N PHE A 372 31.93 -20.87 4.25
CA PHE A 372 31.28 -21.71 5.27
C PHE A 372 31.84 -23.14 5.36
N ALA A 373 32.88 -23.47 4.58
CA ALA A 373 33.49 -24.82 4.52
C ALA A 373 32.47 -25.93 4.15
N MET A 374 31.63 -25.67 3.15
CA MET A 374 30.58 -26.56 2.64
C MET A 374 30.74 -26.83 1.13
N PRO A 375 31.89 -27.32 0.64
CA PRO A 375 32.11 -27.50 -0.79
C PRO A 375 31.09 -28.45 -1.39
N GLY A 376 30.44 -28.02 -2.49
CA GLY A 376 29.43 -28.81 -3.20
C GLY A 376 28.09 -28.98 -2.46
N LYS A 377 27.84 -28.26 -1.35
CA LYS A 377 26.62 -28.33 -0.58
C LYS A 377 25.85 -27.00 -0.62
N VAL A 378 24.55 -27.06 -0.45
CA VAL A 378 23.68 -25.90 -0.33
C VAL A 378 22.84 -25.96 0.94
N THR A 379 22.38 -24.83 1.43
CA THR A 379 21.45 -24.76 2.55
C THR A 379 20.01 -24.82 2.09
N SER A 380 19.73 -24.29 0.88
CA SER A 380 18.40 -24.25 0.31
C SER A 380 18.44 -24.21 -1.22
N VAL A 381 17.30 -24.52 -1.84
CA VAL A 381 17.01 -24.24 -3.24
C VAL A 381 15.84 -23.26 -3.28
N ALA A 382 16.07 -22.12 -3.92
CA ALA A 382 15.09 -21.04 -4.10
C ALA A 382 14.35 -21.23 -5.42
N VAL A 383 13.02 -21.17 -5.41
CA VAL A 383 12.17 -21.46 -6.56
C VAL A 383 11.22 -20.31 -6.84
N LYS A 384 11.08 -19.89 -8.10
CA LYS A 384 10.11 -18.94 -8.62
C LYS A 384 9.00 -19.66 -9.34
N VAL A 385 7.77 -19.25 -9.08
CA VAL A 385 6.58 -19.77 -9.78
C VAL A 385 5.91 -18.66 -10.59
N ASP A 386 5.15 -19.03 -11.62
CA ASP A 386 4.42 -18.11 -12.49
C ASP A 386 3.32 -17.34 -11.74
N ASP A 387 2.60 -18.04 -10.85
CA ASP A 387 1.58 -17.46 -9.99
C ASP A 387 1.99 -17.56 -8.51
N ALA A 388 2.72 -16.56 -8.06
CA ALA A 388 3.19 -16.47 -6.67
C ALA A 388 2.03 -16.44 -5.66
N GLU A 389 0.85 -15.94 -6.05
CA GLU A 389 -0.32 -15.89 -5.17
C GLU A 389 -0.89 -17.28 -4.87
N ASN A 390 -0.77 -18.20 -5.81
CA ASN A 390 -1.22 -19.57 -5.69
C ASN A 390 -0.07 -20.58 -5.51
N ALA A 391 1.08 -20.13 -4.95
CA ALA A 391 2.22 -20.99 -4.65
C ALA A 391 1.84 -22.19 -3.74
N ASP A 392 0.88 -21.99 -2.84
CA ASP A 392 0.31 -23.02 -1.99
C ASP A 392 -0.26 -24.23 -2.75
N ARG A 393 -0.78 -24.01 -3.97
CA ARG A 393 -1.27 -25.09 -4.84
C ARG A 393 -0.17 -25.83 -5.57
N LEU A 394 0.98 -25.20 -5.75
CA LEU A 394 2.14 -25.80 -6.40
C LEU A 394 3.04 -26.54 -5.40
N THR A 395 3.11 -26.10 -4.15
CA THR A 395 3.91 -26.72 -3.09
C THR A 395 3.68 -28.26 -3.00
N PRO A 396 2.45 -28.81 -2.98
CA PRO A 396 2.25 -30.25 -2.95
C PRO A 396 2.77 -30.98 -4.20
N LYS A 397 2.73 -30.32 -5.37
CA LYS A 397 3.25 -30.89 -6.62
C LYS A 397 4.77 -30.93 -6.62
N VAL A 398 5.41 -29.89 -6.08
CA VAL A 398 6.87 -29.84 -5.89
C VAL A 398 7.31 -30.91 -4.91
N VAL A 399 6.62 -31.07 -3.78
CA VAL A 399 6.88 -32.16 -2.82
C VAL A 399 6.77 -33.54 -3.48
N ALA A 400 5.73 -33.76 -4.28
CA ALA A 400 5.52 -35.03 -4.98
C ALA A 400 6.58 -35.29 -6.07
N ALA A 401 7.08 -34.26 -6.73
CA ALA A 401 8.13 -34.38 -7.75
C ALA A 401 9.48 -34.75 -7.12
N ILE A 402 9.84 -34.12 -6.00
CA ILE A 402 11.09 -34.36 -5.29
C ILE A 402 11.10 -35.75 -4.62
N GLY A 403 9.97 -36.22 -4.09
CA GLY A 403 9.83 -37.54 -3.45
C GLY A 403 10.75 -37.80 -2.25
N ARG A 404 11.39 -36.75 -1.68
CA ARG A 404 12.37 -36.85 -0.59
C ARG A 404 11.77 -36.37 0.73
N PRO A 405 11.60 -37.25 1.75
CA PRO A 405 11.02 -36.90 3.04
C PRO A 405 11.93 -36.09 3.98
N ASP A 406 13.24 -36.07 3.71
CA ASP A 406 14.23 -35.28 4.43
C ASP A 406 14.21 -33.80 4.05
N LEU A 407 13.62 -33.46 2.89
CA LEU A 407 13.50 -32.10 2.40
C LEU A 407 12.12 -31.53 2.76
N ARG A 408 12.13 -30.29 3.23
CA ARG A 408 10.96 -29.51 3.56
C ARG A 408 10.74 -28.44 2.49
N VAL A 409 9.54 -28.39 1.94
CA VAL A 409 9.14 -27.39 0.96
C VAL A 409 8.22 -26.39 1.64
N ARG A 410 8.60 -25.11 1.64
CA ARG A 410 7.82 -24.04 2.25
C ARG A 410 7.54 -22.95 1.21
N ASP A 411 6.31 -22.49 1.16
CA ASP A 411 5.96 -21.33 0.36
C ASP A 411 6.24 -20.01 1.12
N TRP A 412 6.18 -18.91 0.41
CA TRP A 412 6.42 -17.58 0.98
C TRP A 412 5.43 -17.18 2.08
N ARG A 413 4.20 -17.76 2.09
CA ARG A 413 3.21 -17.52 3.14
C ARG A 413 3.56 -18.24 4.42
N ASP A 414 4.07 -19.48 4.31
CA ASP A 414 4.54 -20.24 5.46
C ASP A 414 5.75 -19.58 6.11
N ILE A 415 6.68 -19.08 5.29
CA ILE A 415 7.87 -18.38 5.75
C ILE A 415 7.48 -17.08 6.48
N ASN A 416 6.51 -16.33 5.94
CA ASN A 416 6.08 -15.03 6.48
C ASN A 416 4.76 -15.12 7.26
N LYS A 417 4.37 -16.32 7.75
CA LYS A 417 3.07 -16.58 8.37
C LYS A 417 2.74 -15.62 9.53
N ASN A 418 3.71 -15.34 10.37
CA ASN A 418 3.52 -14.45 11.52
C ASN A 418 3.20 -13.02 11.07
N LEU A 419 3.89 -12.50 10.06
CA LEU A 419 3.67 -11.18 9.50
C LEU A 419 2.26 -11.06 8.89
N PHE A 420 1.88 -12.01 8.02
CA PHE A 420 0.56 -11.98 7.38
C PHE A 420 -0.59 -12.22 8.37
N SER A 421 -0.36 -13.03 9.42
CA SER A 421 -1.33 -13.20 10.50
C SER A 421 -1.51 -11.91 11.30
N ALA A 422 -0.43 -11.19 11.59
CA ALA A 422 -0.48 -9.88 12.25
C ALA A 422 -1.23 -8.84 11.39
N LEU A 423 -0.93 -8.73 10.10
CA LEU A 423 -1.61 -7.82 9.16
C LEU A 423 -3.11 -8.15 9.03
N LYS A 424 -3.46 -9.44 9.01
CA LYS A 424 -4.86 -9.86 8.99
C LYS A 424 -5.59 -9.48 10.27
N LEU A 425 -4.96 -9.71 11.43
CA LEU A 425 -5.52 -9.35 12.73
C LEU A 425 -5.70 -7.83 12.84
N GLU A 426 -4.70 -7.06 12.44
CA GLU A 426 -4.74 -5.60 12.42
C GLU A 426 -5.90 -5.08 11.55
N ARG A 427 -6.08 -5.63 10.33
CA ARG A 427 -7.19 -5.28 9.45
C ARG A 427 -8.56 -5.56 10.08
N ILE A 428 -8.71 -6.73 10.73
CA ILE A 428 -9.95 -7.09 11.44
C ILE A 428 -10.17 -6.14 12.63
N ALA A 429 -9.14 -5.87 13.44
CA ALA A 429 -9.23 -4.97 14.58
C ALA A 429 -9.62 -3.55 14.14
N THR A 430 -8.99 -3.03 13.10
CA THR A 430 -9.30 -1.72 12.53
C THR A 430 -10.75 -1.65 12.03
N PHE A 431 -11.20 -2.68 11.31
CA PHE A 431 -12.61 -2.77 10.87
C PHE A 431 -13.58 -2.76 12.04
N LEU A 432 -13.31 -3.53 13.10
CA LEU A 432 -14.16 -3.57 14.30
C LEU A 432 -14.18 -2.23 15.03
N ILE A 433 -13.01 -1.61 15.26
CA ILE A 433 -12.90 -0.32 15.96
C ILE A 433 -13.65 0.76 15.19
N LEU A 434 -13.45 0.86 13.88
CA LEU A 434 -14.12 1.86 13.06
C LEU A 434 -15.61 1.55 12.85
N SER A 435 -16.03 0.29 12.94
CA SER A 435 -17.46 -0.07 12.96
C SER A 435 -18.14 0.44 14.23
N ILE A 436 -17.45 0.49 15.38
CA ILE A 436 -17.96 1.12 16.61
C ILE A 436 -18.22 2.62 16.38
N GLU A 437 -17.38 3.31 15.61
CA GLU A 437 -17.59 4.72 15.24
C GLU A 437 -18.93 4.90 14.49
N ILE A 438 -19.25 3.98 13.56
CA ILE A 438 -20.56 3.99 12.86
C ILE A 438 -21.70 3.73 13.85
N ILE A 439 -21.53 2.82 14.81
CA ILE A 439 -22.55 2.56 15.84
C ILE A 439 -22.78 3.82 16.66
N VAL A 440 -21.73 4.51 17.10
CA VAL A 440 -21.85 5.78 17.83
C VAL A 440 -22.56 6.83 16.98
N ALA A 441 -22.18 6.97 15.71
CA ALA A 441 -22.84 7.88 14.77
C ALA A 441 -24.33 7.54 14.59
N SER A 442 -24.71 6.27 14.64
CA SER A 442 -26.09 5.84 14.52
C SER A 442 -26.97 6.25 15.70
N PHE A 443 -26.41 6.48 16.90
CA PHE A 443 -27.15 7.07 18.01
C PHE A 443 -27.62 8.49 17.70
N CYS A 444 -26.91 9.25 16.89
CA CYS A 444 -27.38 10.54 16.41
C CYS A 444 -28.66 10.40 15.59
N ILE A 445 -28.77 9.33 14.79
CA ILE A 445 -30.02 9.02 14.05
C ILE A 445 -31.16 8.69 15.03
N VAL A 446 -30.90 7.87 16.05
CA VAL A 446 -31.86 7.52 17.08
C VAL A 446 -32.41 8.81 17.77
N CYS A 447 -31.51 9.67 18.22
CA CYS A 447 -31.86 10.93 18.86
C CYS A 447 -32.70 11.83 17.92
N THR A 448 -32.29 11.93 16.66
CA THR A 448 -33.03 12.72 15.64
C THR A 448 -34.43 12.20 15.43
N LEU A 449 -34.60 10.88 15.28
CA LEU A 449 -35.91 10.26 15.07
C LEU A 449 -36.80 10.38 16.31
N LEU A 450 -36.25 10.22 17.52
CA LEU A 450 -37.02 10.40 18.77
C LEU A 450 -37.51 11.84 18.92
N LEU A 451 -36.66 12.81 18.65
CA LEU A 451 -37.03 14.22 18.70
C LEU A 451 -38.11 14.56 17.64
N MET A 452 -37.91 14.04 16.43
CA MET A 452 -38.88 14.22 15.34
C MET A 452 -40.23 13.57 15.67
N MET A 453 -40.21 12.38 16.29
CA MET A 453 -41.43 11.75 16.80
C MET A 453 -42.14 12.66 17.81
N ALA A 454 -41.44 13.27 18.75
CA ALA A 454 -42.00 14.15 19.74
C ALA A 454 -42.66 15.41 19.11
N GLU A 455 -41.98 16.06 18.17
CA GLU A 455 -42.54 17.22 17.45
C GLU A 455 -43.72 16.87 16.53
N LYS A 456 -43.71 15.66 15.94
CA LYS A 456 -44.73 15.20 15.00
C LYS A 456 -45.82 14.35 15.65
N ALA A 457 -45.82 14.25 17.00
CA ALA A 457 -46.80 13.42 17.73
C ALA A 457 -48.25 13.74 17.36
N LYS A 458 -48.61 15.02 17.20
CA LYS A 458 -49.94 15.47 16.78
C LYS A 458 -50.29 15.03 15.36
N GLU A 459 -49.34 15.13 14.41
CA GLU A 459 -49.55 14.69 13.04
C GLU A 459 -49.70 13.16 12.96
N ILE A 460 -48.92 12.41 13.74
CA ILE A 460 -49.01 10.94 13.85
C ILE A 460 -50.36 10.54 14.43
N ALA A 461 -50.82 11.23 15.49
CA ALA A 461 -52.13 10.98 16.10
C ALA A 461 -53.28 11.22 15.12
N ILE A 462 -53.24 12.29 14.33
CA ILE A 462 -54.24 12.59 13.29
C ILE A 462 -54.22 11.49 12.21
N LEU A 463 -53.07 11.09 11.71
CA LEU A 463 -52.94 10.03 10.71
C LEU A 463 -53.53 8.70 11.22
N LYS A 464 -53.28 8.35 12.47
CA LYS A 464 -53.84 7.14 13.10
C LYS A 464 -55.35 7.24 13.32
N ALA A 465 -55.85 8.43 13.69
CA ALA A 465 -57.30 8.69 13.80
C ALA A 465 -58.01 8.58 12.43
N LEU A 466 -57.29 8.90 11.33
CA LEU A 466 -57.77 8.73 9.95
C LEU A 466 -57.62 7.29 9.42
N GLY A 467 -57.10 6.36 10.24
CA GLY A 467 -57.01 4.93 9.90
C GLY A 467 -55.59 4.43 9.50
N ALA A 468 -54.56 5.22 9.69
CA ALA A 468 -53.18 4.72 9.47
C ALA A 468 -52.86 3.61 10.48
N THR A 469 -52.37 2.46 9.98
CA THR A 469 -51.95 1.33 10.82
C THR A 469 -50.60 1.56 11.47
N ASP A 470 -50.34 0.91 12.61
CA ASP A 470 -49.05 0.93 13.29
C ASP A 470 -47.91 0.53 12.36
N GLY A 471 -48.16 -0.46 11.49
CA GLY A 471 -47.19 -0.90 10.48
C GLY A 471 -46.86 0.15 9.42
N SER A 472 -47.83 1.02 9.07
CA SER A 472 -47.61 2.14 8.14
C SER A 472 -46.73 3.22 8.77
N ILE A 473 -46.99 3.57 10.03
CA ILE A 473 -46.15 4.52 10.79
C ILE A 473 -44.73 3.96 10.99
N LEU A 474 -44.64 2.71 11.41
CA LEU A 474 -43.33 2.00 11.55
C LEU A 474 -42.50 2.11 10.27
N ARG A 475 -43.11 1.75 9.12
CA ARG A 475 -42.40 1.78 7.82
C ARG A 475 -41.99 3.22 7.45
N THR A 476 -42.77 4.22 7.76
CA THR A 476 -42.44 5.63 7.48
C THR A 476 -41.20 6.06 8.24
N PHE A 477 -41.11 5.82 9.56
CA PHE A 477 -39.96 6.19 10.37
C PHE A 477 -38.73 5.34 10.06
N MET A 478 -38.92 4.05 9.77
CA MET A 478 -37.83 3.20 9.26
C MET A 478 -37.24 3.74 7.95
N THR A 479 -38.10 4.10 7.00
CA THR A 479 -37.66 4.66 5.71
C THR A 479 -36.95 6.00 5.90
N GLU A 480 -37.40 6.84 6.84
CA GLU A 480 -36.77 8.11 7.16
C GLU A 480 -35.34 7.92 7.70
N GLY A 481 -35.15 7.00 8.67
CA GLY A 481 -33.83 6.68 9.19
C GLY A 481 -32.90 6.06 8.14
N ILE A 482 -33.44 5.19 7.27
CA ILE A 482 -32.69 4.63 6.14
C ILE A 482 -32.24 5.73 5.15
N ILE A 483 -33.10 6.73 4.90
CA ILE A 483 -32.73 7.86 4.04
C ILE A 483 -31.61 8.69 4.68
N ILE A 484 -31.72 9.02 5.98
CA ILE A 484 -30.68 9.78 6.70
C ILE A 484 -29.35 9.01 6.71
N GLY A 485 -29.38 7.73 7.12
CA GLY A 485 -28.20 6.87 7.14
C GLY A 485 -27.61 6.62 5.74
N GLY A 486 -28.49 6.40 4.75
CA GLY A 486 -28.09 6.19 3.35
C GLY A 486 -27.42 7.41 2.72
N ILE A 487 -27.94 8.62 2.97
CA ILE A 487 -27.33 9.88 2.52
C ILE A 487 -25.96 10.06 3.20
N GLY A 488 -25.88 9.85 4.52
CA GLY A 488 -24.61 9.91 5.26
C GLY A 488 -23.59 8.92 4.72
N THR A 489 -23.98 7.66 4.55
CA THR A 489 -23.09 6.61 3.99
C THR A 489 -22.65 6.96 2.57
N LEU A 490 -23.56 7.41 1.71
CA LEU A 490 -23.24 7.80 0.34
C LEU A 490 -22.21 8.95 0.30
N LEU A 491 -22.42 9.98 1.11
CA LEU A 491 -21.49 11.10 1.24
C LEU A 491 -20.12 10.64 1.79
N GLY A 492 -20.10 9.83 2.85
CA GLY A 492 -18.88 9.36 3.47
C GLY A 492 -18.06 8.47 2.54
N VAL A 493 -18.70 7.45 1.98
CA VAL A 493 -18.05 6.49 1.08
C VAL A 493 -17.56 7.16 -0.21
N SER A 494 -18.38 8.05 -0.82
CA SER A 494 -17.96 8.77 -2.04
C SER A 494 -16.82 9.75 -1.78
N THR A 495 -16.81 10.41 -0.62
CA THR A 495 -15.72 11.29 -0.19
C THR A 495 -14.44 10.49 0.05
N GLY A 496 -14.53 9.34 0.75
CA GLY A 496 -13.43 8.42 0.98
C GLY A 496 -12.85 7.87 -0.33
N LEU A 497 -13.73 7.45 -1.23
CA LEU A 497 -13.34 6.98 -2.55
C LEU A 497 -12.62 8.07 -3.36
N ALA A 498 -13.15 9.29 -3.37
CA ALA A 498 -12.55 10.42 -4.07
C ALA A 498 -11.18 10.79 -3.50
N LEU A 499 -11.06 10.82 -2.16
CA LEU A 499 -9.79 11.10 -1.49
C LEU A 499 -8.75 10.02 -1.78
N CYS A 500 -9.11 8.74 -1.56
CA CYS A 500 -8.19 7.63 -1.79
C CYS A 500 -7.77 7.50 -3.26
N THR A 501 -8.70 7.64 -4.19
CA THR A 501 -8.40 7.64 -5.64
C THR A 501 -7.55 8.85 -6.02
N GLY A 502 -7.86 10.03 -5.49
CA GLY A 502 -7.07 11.24 -5.72
C GLY A 502 -5.64 11.11 -5.19
N LEU A 503 -5.47 10.59 -3.98
CA LEU A 503 -4.14 10.34 -3.41
C LEU A 503 -3.38 9.26 -4.19
N ALA A 504 -4.06 8.21 -4.66
CA ALA A 504 -3.44 7.18 -5.49
C ALA A 504 -2.97 7.73 -6.86
N TRP A 505 -3.75 8.63 -7.49
CA TRP A 505 -3.43 9.18 -8.80
C TRP A 505 -2.38 10.27 -8.76
N PHE A 506 -2.56 11.25 -7.86
CA PHE A 506 -1.65 12.41 -7.79
C PHE A 506 -0.44 12.14 -6.92
N GLY A 507 -0.48 11.09 -6.08
CA GLY A 507 0.59 10.61 -5.23
C GLY A 507 0.99 11.63 -4.16
N LEU A 508 0.82 11.31 -2.89
CA LEU A 508 1.53 12.00 -1.84
C LEU A 508 2.93 11.36 -1.80
N ARG A 509 3.96 12.13 -2.15
CA ARG A 509 5.33 11.64 -2.05
C ARG A 509 5.74 11.62 -0.60
N LEU A 510 6.30 10.53 -0.20
CA LEU A 510 6.99 10.35 1.06
C LEU A 510 8.49 10.36 0.79
N ASP A 511 9.27 10.73 1.78
CA ASP A 511 10.71 10.64 1.69
C ASP A 511 11.13 9.16 1.75
N PRO A 512 11.72 8.58 0.68
CA PRO A 512 12.10 7.18 0.65
C PRO A 512 13.15 6.83 1.71
N ASP A 513 14.00 7.78 2.08
CA ASP A 513 15.05 7.57 3.07
C ASP A 513 14.49 7.50 4.51
N VAL A 514 13.29 8.05 4.75
CA VAL A 514 12.63 8.02 6.07
C VAL A 514 11.58 6.91 6.15
N TYR A 515 10.77 6.76 5.09
CA TYR A 515 9.59 5.88 5.11
C TYR A 515 9.76 4.59 4.30
N TYR A 516 10.84 4.42 3.54
CA TYR A 516 11.06 3.27 2.64
C TYR A 516 9.95 3.05 1.60
N ILE A 517 9.17 4.10 1.36
CA ILE A 517 8.04 4.11 0.46
C ILE A 517 8.06 5.44 -0.29
N ASP A 518 8.12 5.39 -1.62
CA ASP A 518 8.14 6.60 -2.47
C ASP A 518 6.81 7.35 -2.47
N ARG A 519 5.70 6.61 -2.27
CA ARG A 519 4.34 7.15 -2.29
C ARG A 519 3.48 6.40 -1.29
N LEU A 520 2.50 7.11 -0.73
CA LEU A 520 1.51 6.47 0.14
C LEU A 520 0.79 5.35 -0.63
N PRO A 521 0.96 4.08 -0.24
CA PRO A 521 0.32 2.97 -0.92
C PRO A 521 -1.18 2.98 -0.60
N ILE A 522 -2.02 3.11 -1.60
CA ILE A 522 -3.48 3.10 -1.47
C ILE A 522 -4.04 2.07 -2.43
N ASN A 523 -4.78 1.12 -1.90
CA ASN A 523 -5.50 0.13 -2.69
C ASN A 523 -7.00 0.37 -2.59
N VAL A 524 -7.62 0.74 -3.71
CA VAL A 524 -9.06 0.96 -3.80
C VAL A 524 -9.70 -0.33 -4.30
N SER A 525 -10.22 -1.14 -3.38
CA SER A 525 -10.90 -2.39 -3.68
C SER A 525 -12.42 -2.18 -3.70
N GLY A 526 -13.09 -2.44 -4.83
CA GLY A 526 -14.55 -2.36 -4.94
C GLY A 526 -15.28 -3.25 -3.94
N TRP A 527 -14.69 -4.39 -3.57
CA TRP A 527 -15.24 -5.28 -2.56
C TRP A 527 -15.24 -4.65 -1.17
N ASP A 528 -14.13 -4.03 -0.77
CA ASP A 528 -14.01 -3.37 0.52
C ASP A 528 -15.03 -2.23 0.68
N TYR A 529 -15.19 -1.40 -0.35
CA TYR A 529 -16.20 -0.33 -0.37
C TYR A 529 -17.62 -0.86 -0.31
N THR A 530 -17.89 -2.00 -0.94
CA THR A 530 -19.21 -2.65 -0.87
C THR A 530 -19.49 -3.15 0.54
N VAL A 531 -18.51 -3.80 1.18
CA VAL A 531 -18.63 -4.28 2.57
C VAL A 531 -18.86 -3.11 3.54
N VAL A 532 -18.09 -2.03 3.41
CA VAL A 532 -18.28 -0.82 4.23
C VAL A 532 -19.68 -0.22 4.06
N THR A 533 -20.14 -0.09 2.81
CA THR A 533 -21.47 0.46 2.50
C THR A 533 -22.58 -0.39 3.11
N LEU A 534 -22.49 -1.72 2.94
CA LEU A 534 -23.49 -2.64 3.50
C LEU A 534 -23.48 -2.64 5.02
N ALA A 535 -22.29 -2.63 5.65
CA ALA A 535 -22.14 -2.56 7.10
C ALA A 535 -22.77 -1.27 7.65
N ALA A 536 -22.45 -0.11 7.06
CA ALA A 536 -22.99 1.18 7.48
C ALA A 536 -24.52 1.25 7.34
N ILE A 537 -25.07 0.84 6.21
CA ILE A 537 -26.53 0.82 5.99
C ILE A 537 -27.22 -0.14 6.97
N THR A 538 -26.63 -1.32 7.21
CA THR A 538 -27.18 -2.31 8.14
C THR A 538 -27.22 -1.76 9.57
N ILE A 539 -26.11 -1.18 10.05
CA ILE A 539 -26.03 -0.59 11.40
C ILE A 539 -27.05 0.55 11.54
N CYS A 540 -27.12 1.46 10.57
CA CYS A 540 -28.09 2.55 10.57
C CYS A 540 -29.55 2.04 10.57
N THR A 541 -29.83 1.00 9.77
CA THR A 541 -31.17 0.39 9.71
C THR A 541 -31.56 -0.24 11.05
N ILE A 542 -30.67 -0.99 11.68
CA ILE A 542 -30.90 -1.60 12.99
C ILE A 542 -31.17 -0.52 14.05
N ALA A 543 -30.38 0.55 14.06
CA ALA A 543 -30.55 1.66 14.99
C ALA A 543 -31.91 2.35 14.87
N THR A 544 -32.50 2.39 13.67
CA THR A 544 -33.80 3.03 13.44
C THR A 544 -35.01 2.21 13.93
N ILE A 545 -34.84 0.91 14.20
CA ILE A 545 -35.94 0.04 14.63
C ILE A 545 -36.57 0.50 15.94
N PHE A 546 -35.74 0.88 16.91
CA PHE A 546 -36.26 1.28 18.24
C PHE A 546 -37.11 2.55 18.18
N PRO A 547 -36.67 3.71 17.63
CA PRO A 547 -37.49 4.90 17.55
C PRO A 547 -38.73 4.71 16.65
N ALA A 548 -38.59 3.93 15.57
CA ALA A 548 -39.71 3.65 14.69
C ALA A 548 -40.82 2.84 15.39
N LYS A 549 -40.48 1.87 16.26
CA LYS A 549 -41.43 1.14 17.10
C LYS A 549 -42.11 2.06 18.11
N GLN A 550 -41.38 2.99 18.72
CA GLN A 550 -41.98 3.97 19.64
C GLN A 550 -42.97 4.89 18.94
N ALA A 551 -42.62 5.37 17.73
CA ALA A 551 -43.55 6.19 16.93
C ALA A 551 -44.82 5.43 16.56
N ALA A 552 -44.70 4.15 16.20
CA ALA A 552 -45.86 3.29 15.91
C ALA A 552 -46.74 2.99 17.12
N ALA A 553 -46.18 2.97 18.32
CA ALA A 553 -46.91 2.71 19.56
C ALA A 553 -47.68 3.91 20.13
N LEU A 554 -47.52 5.13 19.59
CA LEU A 554 -48.24 6.33 20.01
C LEU A 554 -49.74 6.15 19.86
N ARG A 555 -50.50 6.41 20.95
CA ARG A 555 -51.97 6.36 20.93
C ARG A 555 -52.53 7.70 20.42
N PRO A 556 -53.59 7.72 19.58
CA PRO A 556 -54.19 8.96 19.09
C PRO A 556 -54.62 9.93 20.20
N VAL A 557 -55.10 9.37 21.31
CA VAL A 557 -55.56 10.16 22.49
C VAL A 557 -54.39 10.92 23.15
N ASP A 558 -53.19 10.29 23.24
CA ASP A 558 -52.06 10.91 23.91
C ASP A 558 -51.45 12.06 23.08
N GLY A 559 -51.47 11.94 21.74
CA GLY A 559 -50.98 12.98 20.83
C GLY A 559 -51.93 14.18 20.64
N LEU A 560 -53.21 14.02 20.95
CA LEU A 560 -54.22 15.09 20.84
C LEU A 560 -54.50 15.82 22.16
N ARG A 561 -54.03 15.27 23.29
CA ARG A 561 -54.27 15.78 24.64
C ARG A 561 -53.26 16.84 25.11
N TYR A 562 -52.12 16.95 24.46
CA TYR A 562 -51.12 17.97 24.78
C TYR A 562 -51.40 19.25 23.98
N GLU A 563 -52.00 20.23 24.61
CA GLU A 563 -51.89 21.65 24.30
C GLU A 563 -50.72 22.27 25.05
#